data_84f3a0de4ea53622299df73d75b01881
#
_entry.id   84f3a0de4ea53622299df73d75b01881
#
_cell.length_a   1.000
_cell.length_b   1.000
_cell.length_c   1.000
_cell.angle_alpha   90.00
_cell.angle_beta   90.00
_cell.angle_gamma   90.00
#
_symmetry.space_group_name_H-M   'P 1'
#
loop_
_entity.id
_entity.type
_entity.pdbx_description
1 polymer ?
#
loop_
_entity_poly.entity_id
_entity_poly.type
_entity_poly.pdbx_seq_one_letter_code
_entity_poly.pdbx_strand_id
1 'polypeptide(L)'
;MSYLANADESNKPYKLEIPGQGTLTGYTFKSSITGEDTTIRFAKVPYALPISAKDRFKIAEPIPDDFDYTGDYGQVGLKCPQPSVPNPVFNYKKSPSKEEIQYVNIFIPTGEAPEGGWPVFFYLHGGWLQYNSPNNVLMDTIDFNAQFENKFILVAPGYRLNMFGFLSSGELLEEDPRASNFGFWDQRIALEWTYKYIKHFGGNPDLVTAGGLSAGGYSLFFQLAYELYHPEEKQIIKQAVFQSNLVYCQPKTIEETQSQFDEICAKLGYTGTGAEKLAKLRELDSSFIEDFIPTLSMHTFRAVTDDKFVPSGLIADLHSGEFTKKMIAKDVKLLIGEADNEPWKYSMLNTPTTKEDLKLQVENYYPAKVIEPLLKVYPDLYKFEDDDPDFQEKLRLVFGDITADGQVYASERGFINQLVKFGYPQEKIYRYRISYRAAFNDAIVPKELKVIHALDFTLWFYYMKQYTEEERKVATAWITPLVDFLNFKDDIDGWKATDYTKLNLLTAEGKIEYIEDTYWARGVEIADEVYKAQL
;
A
#
# COMPACT_ATOMS: atom_id res chain seq x y z
N MET A 1 -5.60 -15.54 -3.96
CA MET A 1 -5.75 -15.05 -2.57
C MET A 1 -7.14 -15.41 -2.09
N SER A 2 -7.25 -15.84 -0.86
CA SER A 2 -8.56 -16.08 -0.22
C SER A 2 -9.12 -14.76 0.31
N TYR A 3 -10.45 -14.62 0.26
CA TYR A 3 -11.13 -13.45 0.81
C TYR A 3 -11.61 -13.72 2.24
N LEU A 4 -11.82 -12.64 3.01
CA LEU A 4 -12.49 -12.69 4.30
C LEU A 4 -13.83 -13.42 4.15
N ALA A 5 -14.15 -14.31 5.10
CA ALA A 5 -15.46 -14.93 5.15
C ALA A 5 -16.54 -13.92 5.58
N ASN A 6 -17.74 -14.06 5.05
CA ASN A 6 -18.91 -13.39 5.59
C ASN A 6 -19.20 -13.88 7.00
N ALA A 7 -19.89 -13.09 7.81
CA ALA A 7 -20.48 -13.59 9.04
C ALA A 7 -21.60 -14.60 8.73
N ASP A 8 -21.72 -15.63 9.54
CA ASP A 8 -22.74 -16.68 9.46
C ASP A 8 -23.43 -16.93 10.82
N GLU A 9 -24.26 -17.94 10.91
CA GLU A 9 -25.01 -18.26 12.14
C GLU A 9 -24.13 -18.61 13.36
N SER A 10 -22.86 -18.95 13.15
CA SER A 10 -21.90 -19.22 14.23
C SER A 10 -21.32 -17.95 14.86
N ASN A 11 -21.45 -16.81 14.19
CA ASN A 11 -20.97 -15.52 14.65
C ASN A 11 -22.04 -14.81 15.48
N LYS A 12 -21.68 -14.34 16.68
CA LYS A 12 -22.61 -13.61 17.53
C LYS A 12 -22.73 -12.16 17.05
N PRO A 13 -23.96 -11.60 16.90
CA PRO A 13 -24.13 -10.19 16.55
C PRO A 13 -23.66 -9.29 17.70
N TYR A 14 -23.02 -8.19 17.33
CA TYR A 14 -22.58 -7.11 18.20
C TYR A 14 -23.18 -5.78 17.72
N LYS A 15 -23.96 -5.12 18.58
CA LYS A 15 -24.59 -3.84 18.25
C LYS A 15 -23.75 -2.68 18.76
N LEU A 16 -23.54 -1.70 17.88
CA LEU A 16 -22.85 -0.46 18.18
C LEU A 16 -23.73 0.71 17.74
N GLU A 17 -23.95 1.65 18.65
CA GLU A 17 -24.71 2.86 18.38
C GLU A 17 -23.77 4.03 18.08
N ILE A 18 -24.02 4.72 16.98
CA ILE A 18 -23.45 6.04 16.73
C ILE A 18 -24.55 7.07 17.04
N PRO A 19 -24.40 7.89 18.10
CA PRO A 19 -25.45 8.81 18.53
C PRO A 19 -25.93 9.73 17.41
N GLY A 20 -27.23 9.69 17.15
CA GLY A 20 -27.86 10.47 16.09
C GLY A 20 -27.69 9.93 14.65
N GLN A 21 -26.93 8.85 14.47
CA GLN A 21 -26.63 8.26 13.16
C GLN A 21 -26.93 6.74 13.08
N GLY A 22 -27.61 6.17 14.08
CA GLY A 22 -28.16 4.84 14.03
C GLY A 22 -27.34 3.73 14.67
N THR A 23 -27.75 2.48 14.46
CA THR A 23 -27.17 1.29 15.07
C THR A 23 -26.59 0.34 14.03
N LEU A 24 -25.28 0.09 14.11
CA LEU A 24 -24.58 -0.90 13.30
C LEU A 24 -24.62 -2.27 13.99
N THR A 25 -24.87 -3.32 13.21
CA THR A 25 -24.70 -4.71 13.68
C THR A 25 -23.45 -5.31 13.05
N GLY A 26 -22.39 -5.45 13.83
CA GLY A 26 -21.20 -6.23 13.52
C GLY A 26 -21.27 -7.63 14.10
N TYR A 27 -20.20 -8.42 13.99
CA TYR A 27 -20.18 -9.80 14.43
C TYR A 27 -18.86 -10.18 15.12
N THR A 28 -18.94 -11.08 16.11
CA THR A 28 -17.75 -11.64 16.76
C THR A 28 -17.22 -12.82 15.98
N PHE A 29 -15.89 -12.95 15.97
CA PHE A 29 -15.17 -14.05 15.33
C PHE A 29 -14.28 -14.76 16.35
N LYS A 30 -14.22 -16.09 16.23
CA LYS A 30 -13.46 -16.95 17.12
C LYS A 30 -12.05 -17.19 16.59
N SER A 31 -11.07 -17.11 17.47
CA SER A 31 -9.72 -17.55 17.17
C SER A 31 -9.66 -19.04 16.86
N SER A 32 -8.91 -19.37 15.83
CA SER A 32 -8.61 -20.76 15.48
C SER A 32 -7.65 -21.43 16.49
N ILE A 33 -6.96 -20.64 17.31
CA ILE A 33 -6.00 -21.10 18.31
C ILE A 33 -6.69 -21.42 19.64
N THR A 34 -7.54 -20.49 20.13
CA THR A 34 -8.14 -20.60 21.46
C THR A 34 -9.60 -21.07 21.44
N GLY A 35 -10.29 -20.91 20.31
CA GLY A 35 -11.74 -21.16 20.21
C GLY A 35 -12.61 -20.07 20.85
N GLU A 36 -12.00 -19.01 21.40
CA GLU A 36 -12.70 -17.90 22.05
C GLU A 36 -13.03 -16.78 21.05
N ASP A 37 -14.05 -15.99 21.37
CA ASP A 37 -14.39 -14.78 20.61
C ASP A 37 -13.31 -13.73 20.90
N THR A 38 -12.52 -13.32 19.89
CA THR A 38 -11.37 -12.43 20.05
C THR A 38 -11.48 -11.13 19.28
N THR A 39 -12.31 -11.10 18.24
CA THR A 39 -12.44 -9.95 17.36
C THR A 39 -13.91 -9.67 17.03
N ILE A 40 -14.31 -8.42 17.10
CA ILE A 40 -15.56 -7.90 16.55
C ILE A 40 -15.23 -7.28 15.20
N ARG A 41 -15.93 -7.68 14.15
CA ARG A 41 -15.74 -7.13 12.81
C ARG A 41 -17.01 -6.41 12.33
N PHE A 42 -16.79 -5.20 11.82
CA PHE A 42 -17.75 -4.50 10.98
C PHE A 42 -17.16 -4.45 9.56
N ALA A 43 -17.79 -5.13 8.62
CA ALA A 43 -17.38 -5.15 7.24
C ALA A 43 -18.18 -4.14 6.41
N LYS A 44 -17.52 -3.53 5.42
CA LYS A 44 -18.17 -2.63 4.46
C LYS A 44 -18.89 -1.42 5.10
N VAL A 45 -18.32 -0.81 6.13
CA VAL A 45 -18.83 0.44 6.71
C VAL A 45 -18.50 1.59 5.75
N PRO A 46 -19.48 2.35 5.21
CA PRO A 46 -19.22 3.40 4.23
C PRO A 46 -18.51 4.59 4.86
N TYR A 47 -17.45 5.09 4.21
CA TYR A 47 -16.75 6.31 4.60
C TYR A 47 -17.05 7.49 3.65
N ALA A 48 -17.57 7.22 2.46
CA ALA A 48 -17.98 8.20 1.47
C ALA A 48 -19.22 7.70 0.72
N LEU A 49 -19.90 8.60 0.04
CA LEU A 49 -20.99 8.24 -0.86
C LEU A 49 -20.44 7.37 -1.99
N PRO A 50 -21.19 6.36 -2.43
CA PRO A 50 -20.71 5.41 -3.41
C PRO A 50 -20.52 6.07 -4.79
N ILE A 51 -19.38 5.82 -5.42
CA ILE A 51 -19.11 6.22 -6.79
C ILE A 51 -19.72 5.19 -7.73
N SER A 52 -20.62 5.64 -8.60
CA SER A 52 -21.20 4.84 -9.69
C SER A 52 -20.58 5.22 -11.05
N ALA A 53 -20.91 4.47 -12.11
CA ALA A 53 -20.35 4.72 -13.45
C ALA A 53 -20.53 6.18 -13.93
N LYS A 54 -21.67 6.81 -13.64
CA LYS A 54 -21.95 8.23 -14.01
C LYS A 54 -21.04 9.24 -13.27
N ASP A 55 -20.53 8.85 -12.09
CA ASP A 55 -19.65 9.66 -11.26
C ASP A 55 -18.19 9.20 -11.34
N ARG A 56 -17.90 8.25 -12.24
CA ARG A 56 -16.54 7.78 -12.53
C ARG A 56 -15.64 8.95 -12.85
N PHE A 57 -14.42 8.91 -12.31
CA PHE A 57 -13.43 9.99 -12.44
C PHE A 57 -13.83 11.31 -11.76
N LYS A 58 -14.56 11.22 -10.63
CA LYS A 58 -14.78 12.32 -9.71
C LYS A 58 -14.22 11.99 -8.33
N ILE A 59 -13.92 13.01 -7.54
CA ILE A 59 -13.58 12.82 -6.12
C ILE A 59 -14.83 12.34 -5.38
N ALA A 60 -14.69 11.35 -4.52
CA ALA A 60 -15.80 10.84 -3.71
C ALA A 60 -16.27 11.92 -2.70
N GLU A 61 -17.55 11.96 -2.45
CA GLU A 61 -18.12 12.86 -1.44
C GLU A 61 -18.09 12.16 -0.07
N PRO A 62 -17.53 12.79 0.98
CA PRO A 62 -17.59 12.26 2.33
C PRO A 62 -19.03 11.98 2.78
N ILE A 63 -19.21 11.01 3.67
CA ILE A 63 -20.51 10.74 4.29
C ILE A 63 -20.99 12.00 5.02
N PRO A 64 -22.25 12.46 4.79
CA PRO A 64 -22.83 13.60 5.48
C PRO A 64 -23.06 13.31 6.98
N ASP A 65 -23.10 14.36 7.78
CA ASP A 65 -23.19 14.26 9.24
C ASP A 65 -24.49 13.64 9.75
N ASP A 66 -25.53 13.64 8.96
CA ASP A 66 -26.84 13.05 9.24
C ASP A 66 -27.06 11.67 8.59
N PHE A 67 -26.00 11.05 8.08
CA PHE A 67 -26.07 9.73 7.46
C PHE A 67 -26.52 8.66 8.48
N ASP A 68 -27.52 7.87 8.10
CA ASP A 68 -28.00 6.75 8.92
C ASP A 68 -27.19 5.48 8.66
N TYR A 69 -26.37 5.09 9.64
CA TYR A 69 -25.59 3.85 9.61
C TYR A 69 -26.38 2.61 10.04
N THR A 70 -27.68 2.72 10.32
CA THR A 70 -28.48 1.55 10.75
C THR A 70 -28.42 0.44 9.71
N GLY A 71 -27.85 -0.72 10.09
CA GLY A 71 -27.71 -1.82 9.15
C GLY A 71 -26.91 -3.01 9.67
N ASP A 72 -26.84 -4.03 8.80
CA ASP A 72 -26.03 -5.24 9.00
C ASP A 72 -24.69 -5.13 8.28
N TYR A 73 -23.61 -5.31 9.01
CA TYR A 73 -22.22 -5.19 8.55
C TYR A 73 -21.45 -6.51 8.65
N GLY A 74 -22.15 -7.63 8.54
CA GLY A 74 -21.57 -8.96 8.54
C GLY A 74 -21.02 -9.43 7.19
N GLN A 75 -21.49 -8.81 6.09
CA GLN A 75 -21.11 -9.21 4.74
C GLN A 75 -19.99 -8.34 4.19
N VAL A 76 -18.91 -8.97 3.72
CA VAL A 76 -17.78 -8.24 3.11
C VAL A 76 -18.17 -7.60 1.79
N GLY A 77 -17.55 -6.46 1.49
CA GLY A 77 -17.74 -5.75 0.24
C GLY A 77 -17.14 -6.46 -0.97
N LEU A 78 -17.48 -5.98 -2.15
CA LEU A 78 -16.81 -6.38 -3.38
C LEU A 78 -15.52 -5.57 -3.57
N LYS A 79 -14.63 -6.06 -4.41
CA LYS A 79 -13.40 -5.36 -4.79
C LYS A 79 -13.65 -4.33 -5.88
N CYS A 80 -12.73 -3.36 -6.02
CA CYS A 80 -12.67 -2.47 -7.18
C CYS A 80 -12.53 -3.29 -8.47
N PRO A 81 -13.15 -2.91 -9.59
CA PRO A 81 -12.92 -3.54 -10.88
C PRO A 81 -11.44 -3.50 -11.24
N GLN A 82 -10.91 -4.65 -11.67
CA GLN A 82 -9.47 -4.82 -11.87
C GLN A 82 -9.16 -5.92 -12.89
N PRO A 83 -8.11 -5.75 -13.72
CA PRO A 83 -7.71 -6.74 -14.70
C PRO A 83 -7.40 -8.10 -14.07
N SER A 84 -7.59 -9.16 -14.83
CA SER A 84 -7.04 -10.49 -14.50
C SER A 84 -5.54 -10.51 -14.79
N VAL A 85 -4.74 -11.08 -13.89
CA VAL A 85 -3.33 -11.35 -14.13
C VAL A 85 -3.13 -12.86 -14.18
N PRO A 86 -2.92 -13.43 -15.36
CA PRO A 86 -2.53 -14.82 -15.47
C PRO A 86 -1.06 -14.97 -15.04
N ASN A 87 -0.84 -15.23 -13.78
CA ASN A 87 0.49 -15.50 -13.25
C ASN A 87 0.42 -16.79 -12.41
N PRO A 88 1.32 -17.76 -12.61
CA PRO A 88 1.29 -19.03 -11.90
C PRO A 88 1.43 -18.88 -10.38
N VAL A 89 2.07 -17.82 -9.91
CA VAL A 89 2.28 -17.57 -8.48
C VAL A 89 1.20 -16.63 -7.90
N PHE A 90 0.71 -15.67 -8.69
CA PHE A 90 -0.21 -14.60 -8.23
C PHE A 90 -1.54 -14.60 -8.94
N ASN A 91 -2.06 -15.74 -9.32
CA ASN A 91 -3.26 -15.91 -10.12
C ASN A 91 -4.44 -15.04 -9.64
N TYR A 92 -4.47 -13.77 -10.06
CA TYR A 92 -5.59 -12.86 -9.85
C TYR A 92 -6.69 -13.21 -10.85
N LYS A 93 -7.55 -14.14 -10.46
CA LYS A 93 -8.71 -14.51 -11.27
C LYS A 93 -9.74 -13.39 -11.27
N LYS A 94 -10.45 -13.24 -12.39
CA LYS A 94 -11.65 -12.41 -12.47
C LYS A 94 -12.63 -12.91 -11.41
N SER A 95 -13.12 -12.02 -10.58
CA SER A 95 -14.10 -12.30 -9.53
C SER A 95 -15.03 -11.11 -9.43
N PRO A 96 -16.22 -11.25 -8.84
CA PRO A 96 -17.18 -10.17 -8.72
C PRO A 96 -16.54 -8.88 -8.19
N SER A 97 -16.80 -7.78 -8.86
CA SER A 97 -16.26 -6.44 -8.59
C SER A 97 -17.36 -5.39 -8.70
N LYS A 98 -17.16 -4.22 -8.09
CA LYS A 98 -18.03 -3.05 -8.17
C LYS A 98 -17.21 -1.78 -8.05
N GLU A 99 -17.72 -0.68 -8.61
CA GLU A 99 -17.10 0.64 -8.47
C GLU A 99 -17.40 1.27 -7.10
N GLU A 100 -18.53 0.89 -6.47
CA GLU A 100 -18.92 1.36 -5.13
C GLU A 100 -18.10 0.64 -4.04
N ILE A 101 -16.85 1.09 -3.87
CA ILE A 101 -15.90 0.50 -2.93
C ILE A 101 -15.47 1.45 -1.80
N GLN A 102 -16.18 2.55 -1.62
CA GLN A 102 -15.92 3.57 -0.60
C GLN A 102 -16.39 3.08 0.78
N TYR A 103 -15.72 2.04 1.30
CA TYR A 103 -16.00 1.45 2.61
C TYR A 103 -14.71 1.08 3.34
N VAL A 104 -14.81 0.93 4.66
CA VAL A 104 -13.77 0.35 5.51
C VAL A 104 -14.24 -0.96 6.12
N ASN A 105 -13.30 -1.88 6.33
CA ASN A 105 -13.46 -2.99 7.27
C ASN A 105 -12.79 -2.59 8.59
N ILE A 106 -13.49 -2.82 9.71
CA ILE A 106 -13.02 -2.48 11.05
C ILE A 106 -12.96 -3.76 11.87
N PHE A 107 -11.80 -4.02 12.47
CA PHE A 107 -11.55 -5.18 13.33
C PHE A 107 -11.22 -4.66 14.73
N ILE A 108 -12.08 -4.96 15.70
CA ILE A 108 -12.00 -4.45 17.05
C ILE A 108 -11.66 -5.62 17.98
N PRO A 109 -10.67 -5.52 18.87
CA PRO A 109 -10.44 -6.52 19.90
C PRO A 109 -11.68 -6.68 20.80
N THR A 110 -11.98 -7.91 21.21
CA THR A 110 -12.99 -8.14 22.28
C THR A 110 -12.41 -7.71 23.64
N GLY A 111 -13.29 -7.41 24.58
CA GLY A 111 -12.93 -6.91 25.92
C GLY A 111 -13.10 -5.41 26.06
N GLU A 112 -12.68 -4.90 27.21
CA GLU A 112 -12.73 -3.46 27.49
C GLU A 112 -11.55 -2.74 26.84
N ALA A 113 -11.85 -1.61 26.20
CA ALA A 113 -10.79 -0.74 25.67
C ALA A 113 -9.96 -0.15 26.83
N PRO A 114 -8.65 0.08 26.63
CA PRO A 114 -7.84 0.80 27.61
C PRO A 114 -8.36 2.22 27.81
N GLU A 115 -7.96 2.85 28.89
CA GLU A 115 -8.27 4.26 29.12
C GLU A 115 -7.79 5.11 27.92
N GLY A 116 -8.68 5.90 27.37
CA GLY A 116 -8.43 6.69 26.16
C GLY A 116 -8.74 5.96 24.82
N GLY A 117 -9.05 4.66 24.86
CA GLY A 117 -9.37 3.86 23.66
C GLY A 117 -8.19 3.07 23.08
N TRP A 118 -8.50 2.09 22.23
CA TRP A 118 -7.50 1.30 21.51
C TRP A 118 -6.70 2.17 20.53
N PRO A 119 -5.37 2.01 20.40
CA PRO A 119 -4.64 2.55 19.27
C PRO A 119 -5.21 2.03 17.95
N VAL A 120 -5.03 2.81 16.88
CA VAL A 120 -5.63 2.51 15.57
C VAL A 120 -4.53 2.24 14.56
N PHE A 121 -4.63 1.12 13.87
CA PHE A 121 -3.80 0.81 12.71
C PHE A 121 -4.63 0.99 11.44
N PHE A 122 -4.43 2.10 10.75
CA PHE A 122 -5.04 2.36 9.44
C PHE A 122 -4.16 1.76 8.35
N TYR A 123 -4.64 0.72 7.66
CA TYR A 123 -3.80 -0.09 6.81
C TYR A 123 -4.24 -0.10 5.35
N LEU A 124 -3.35 0.39 4.47
CA LEU A 124 -3.53 0.46 3.03
C LEU A 124 -3.01 -0.80 2.36
N HIS A 125 -3.88 -1.52 1.63
CA HIS A 125 -3.47 -2.72 0.92
C HIS A 125 -2.56 -2.41 -0.28
N GLY A 126 -1.66 -3.35 -0.61
CA GLY A 126 -0.83 -3.30 -1.80
C GLY A 126 -1.55 -3.78 -3.07
N GLY A 127 -0.79 -3.94 -4.15
CA GLY A 127 -1.28 -4.44 -5.44
C GLY A 127 -0.98 -3.49 -6.60
N TRP A 128 0.19 -2.83 -6.62
CA TRP A 128 0.64 -1.91 -7.69
C TRP A 128 -0.27 -0.71 -7.96
N LEU A 129 -1.26 -0.43 -7.12
CA LEU A 129 -2.42 0.44 -7.39
C LEU A 129 -3.35 -0.12 -8.48
N GLN A 130 -3.14 -1.35 -8.95
CA GLN A 130 -3.92 -1.98 -10.03
C GLN A 130 -4.87 -3.05 -9.52
N TYR A 131 -4.53 -3.72 -8.40
CA TYR A 131 -5.17 -4.96 -7.93
C TYR A 131 -5.40 -4.95 -6.41
N ASN A 132 -6.09 -6.01 -5.94
CA ASN A 132 -6.33 -6.32 -4.52
C ASN A 132 -7.57 -5.64 -3.94
N SER A 133 -7.77 -5.77 -2.63
CA SER A 133 -8.88 -5.18 -1.87
C SER A 133 -8.62 -5.29 -0.37
N PRO A 134 -9.38 -4.57 0.49
CA PRO A 134 -9.30 -4.69 1.94
C PRO A 134 -9.88 -6.01 2.48
N ASN A 135 -10.40 -6.88 1.60
CA ASN A 135 -11.03 -8.14 1.98
C ASN A 135 -10.07 -9.33 1.97
N ASN A 136 -8.76 -9.10 1.96
CA ASN A 136 -7.76 -10.16 2.01
C ASN A 136 -7.80 -10.85 3.38
N VAL A 137 -7.96 -12.18 3.39
CA VAL A 137 -8.02 -12.99 4.62
C VAL A 137 -6.76 -12.85 5.49
N LEU A 138 -5.61 -12.51 4.90
CA LEU A 138 -4.37 -12.29 5.64
C LEU A 138 -4.36 -10.97 6.43
N MET A 139 -5.36 -10.10 6.27
CA MET A 139 -5.53 -8.86 7.05
C MET A 139 -6.48 -9.02 8.25
N ASP A 140 -6.88 -10.25 8.55
CA ASP A 140 -7.73 -10.55 9.67
C ASP A 140 -6.90 -10.57 10.98
N THR A 141 -7.40 -9.93 12.04
CA THR A 141 -6.71 -9.84 13.34
C THR A 141 -7.22 -10.85 14.38
N ILE A 142 -7.98 -11.86 13.97
CA ILE A 142 -8.66 -12.78 14.89
C ILE A 142 -7.66 -13.53 15.76
N ASP A 143 -6.68 -14.19 15.15
CA ASP A 143 -5.65 -14.95 15.89
C ASP A 143 -4.62 -14.01 16.53
N PHE A 144 -4.38 -12.82 15.95
CA PHE A 144 -3.57 -11.76 16.54
C PHE A 144 -4.12 -11.34 17.92
N ASN A 145 -5.41 -11.04 17.98
CA ASN A 145 -6.09 -10.62 19.21
C ASN A 145 -6.18 -11.73 20.27
N ALA A 146 -6.03 -13.00 19.88
CA ALA A 146 -5.90 -14.12 20.79
C ALA A 146 -4.51 -14.21 21.43
N GLN A 147 -3.47 -13.82 20.70
CA GLN A 147 -2.07 -14.01 21.08
C GLN A 147 -1.51 -12.87 21.93
N PHE A 148 -1.85 -11.62 21.61
CA PHE A 148 -1.23 -10.44 22.21
C PHE A 148 -2.15 -9.76 23.23
N GLU A 149 -1.58 -9.35 24.37
CA GLU A 149 -2.30 -8.56 25.39
C GLU A 149 -2.52 -7.12 24.92
N ASN A 150 -1.47 -6.48 24.40
CA ASN A 150 -1.57 -5.17 23.77
C ASN A 150 -2.20 -5.34 22.38
N LYS A 151 -3.25 -4.60 22.13
CA LYS A 151 -4.09 -4.76 20.95
C LYS A 151 -4.31 -3.40 20.28
N PHE A 152 -4.87 -3.42 19.09
CA PHE A 152 -5.23 -2.24 18.33
C PHE A 152 -6.50 -2.50 17.52
N ILE A 153 -7.16 -1.45 17.09
CA ILE A 153 -8.20 -1.53 16.07
C ILE A 153 -7.54 -1.46 14.70
N LEU A 154 -7.79 -2.46 13.85
CA LEU A 154 -7.41 -2.40 12.44
C LEU A 154 -8.53 -1.77 11.63
N VAL A 155 -8.21 -0.76 10.82
CA VAL A 155 -9.10 -0.15 9.84
C VAL A 155 -8.48 -0.32 8.45
N ALA A 156 -9.18 -1.03 7.56
CA ALA A 156 -8.72 -1.33 6.22
C ALA A 156 -9.69 -0.75 5.16
N PRO A 157 -9.33 0.33 4.46
CA PRO A 157 -10.18 0.95 3.47
C PRO A 157 -10.13 0.24 2.11
N GLY A 158 -11.28 0.18 1.44
CA GLY A 158 -11.36 0.06 -0.01
C GLY A 158 -11.07 1.41 -0.66
N TYR A 159 -10.40 1.41 -1.79
CA TYR A 159 -10.10 2.60 -2.58
C TYR A 159 -10.03 2.25 -4.06
N ARG A 160 -10.28 3.21 -4.93
CA ARG A 160 -10.24 2.99 -6.38
C ARG A 160 -8.84 2.73 -6.87
N LEU A 161 -8.74 1.81 -7.83
CA LEU A 161 -7.51 1.29 -8.40
C LEU A 161 -7.44 1.56 -9.91
N ASN A 162 -6.28 1.33 -10.51
CA ASN A 162 -6.03 1.36 -11.96
C ASN A 162 -6.67 2.57 -12.66
N MET A 163 -7.28 2.40 -13.82
CA MET A 163 -7.96 3.47 -14.54
C MET A 163 -9.06 4.15 -13.70
N PHE A 164 -9.77 3.42 -12.84
CA PHE A 164 -10.83 3.99 -12.01
C PHE A 164 -10.31 4.94 -10.93
N GLY A 165 -9.11 4.70 -10.42
CA GLY A 165 -8.51 5.48 -9.33
C GLY A 165 -7.41 6.44 -9.74
N PHE A 166 -6.78 6.23 -10.90
CA PHE A 166 -5.55 6.94 -11.26
C PHE A 166 -5.49 7.39 -12.73
N LEU A 167 -6.61 7.40 -13.46
CA LEU A 167 -6.68 8.09 -14.75
C LEU A 167 -6.46 9.58 -14.52
N SER A 168 -5.66 10.21 -15.38
CA SER A 168 -5.41 11.66 -15.38
C SER A 168 -5.32 12.19 -16.81
N SER A 169 -5.82 13.38 -17.02
CA SER A 169 -5.73 14.10 -18.30
C SER A 169 -6.10 15.57 -18.14
N GLY A 170 -5.76 16.38 -19.14
CA GLY A 170 -6.20 17.78 -19.23
C GLY A 170 -7.72 17.92 -19.25
N GLU A 171 -8.42 16.99 -19.93
CA GLU A 171 -9.88 16.98 -20.02
C GLU A 171 -10.57 16.78 -18.66
N LEU A 172 -9.97 15.96 -17.77
CA LEU A 172 -10.46 15.80 -16.40
C LEU A 172 -10.26 17.09 -15.61
N LEU A 173 -9.12 17.77 -15.76
CA LEU A 173 -8.84 19.03 -15.07
C LEU A 173 -9.74 20.18 -15.55
N GLU A 174 -10.24 20.13 -16.79
CA GLU A 174 -11.24 21.07 -17.29
C GLU A 174 -12.59 20.92 -16.59
N GLU A 175 -12.95 19.70 -16.16
CA GLU A 175 -14.17 19.48 -15.35
C GLU A 175 -14.01 19.89 -13.88
N ASP A 176 -12.92 19.46 -13.24
CA ASP A 176 -12.58 19.81 -11.84
C ASP A 176 -11.05 19.90 -11.74
N PRO A 177 -10.50 21.06 -11.35
CA PRO A 177 -9.04 21.23 -11.18
C PRO A 177 -8.37 20.25 -10.19
N ARG A 178 -9.15 19.46 -9.45
CA ARG A 178 -8.67 18.41 -8.55
C ARG A 178 -8.87 17.00 -9.11
N ALA A 179 -9.36 16.86 -10.35
CA ALA A 179 -9.73 15.58 -10.94
C ALA A 179 -8.53 14.73 -11.35
N SER A 180 -7.79 14.26 -10.36
CA SER A 180 -6.67 13.32 -10.46
C SER A 180 -6.52 12.56 -9.15
N ASN A 181 -5.67 11.53 -9.11
CA ASN A 181 -5.33 10.79 -7.89
C ASN A 181 -6.56 10.33 -7.07
N PHE A 182 -7.65 9.94 -7.73
CA PHE A 182 -8.93 9.62 -7.08
C PHE A 182 -8.79 8.53 -6.01
N GLY A 183 -7.91 7.53 -6.24
CA GLY A 183 -7.62 6.49 -5.26
C GLY A 183 -6.94 7.04 -4.00
N PHE A 184 -6.11 8.09 -4.12
CA PHE A 184 -5.52 8.75 -2.95
C PHE A 184 -6.53 9.63 -2.22
N TRP A 185 -7.44 10.28 -2.93
CA TRP A 185 -8.55 11.00 -2.30
C TRP A 185 -9.48 10.05 -1.54
N ASP A 186 -9.78 8.87 -2.11
CA ASP A 186 -10.55 7.83 -1.41
C ASP A 186 -9.87 7.43 -0.10
N GLN A 187 -8.55 7.19 -0.13
CA GLN A 187 -7.76 6.85 1.07
C GLN A 187 -7.76 8.00 2.09
N ARG A 188 -7.65 9.25 1.64
CA ARG A 188 -7.68 10.44 2.52
C ARG A 188 -9.02 10.59 3.22
N ILE A 189 -10.12 10.49 2.46
CA ILE A 189 -11.47 10.56 3.02
C ILE A 189 -11.70 9.43 4.02
N ALA A 190 -11.20 8.21 3.74
CA ALA A 190 -11.28 7.09 4.68
C ALA A 190 -10.47 7.34 5.96
N LEU A 191 -9.31 7.97 5.87
CA LEU A 191 -8.47 8.32 7.02
C LEU A 191 -9.14 9.40 7.88
N GLU A 192 -9.72 10.43 7.26
CA GLU A 192 -10.47 11.49 7.94
C GLU A 192 -11.76 10.96 8.59
N TRP A 193 -12.46 10.07 7.87
CA TRP A 193 -13.59 9.33 8.43
C TRP A 193 -13.16 8.53 9.67
N THR A 194 -12.06 7.83 9.58
CA THR A 194 -11.52 7.04 10.71
C THR A 194 -11.24 7.94 11.89
N TYR A 195 -10.55 9.06 11.69
CA TYR A 195 -10.30 10.04 12.76
C TYR A 195 -11.60 10.52 13.44
N LYS A 196 -12.63 10.81 12.64
CA LYS A 196 -13.91 11.33 13.12
C LYS A 196 -14.73 10.31 13.89
N TYR A 197 -14.76 9.06 13.43
CA TYR A 197 -15.72 8.05 13.90
C TYR A 197 -15.14 6.95 14.78
N ILE A 198 -13.83 6.72 14.76
CA ILE A 198 -13.22 5.55 15.41
C ILE A 198 -13.45 5.48 16.93
N LYS A 199 -13.67 6.61 17.58
CA LYS A 199 -14.03 6.68 19.01
C LYS A 199 -15.31 5.92 19.33
N HIS A 200 -16.27 5.88 18.42
CA HIS A 200 -17.52 5.13 18.61
C HIS A 200 -17.26 3.62 18.60
N PHE A 201 -16.19 3.19 17.93
CA PHE A 201 -15.72 1.81 17.88
C PHE A 201 -14.72 1.48 19.00
N GLY A 202 -14.52 2.39 19.96
CA GLY A 202 -13.59 2.20 21.08
C GLY A 202 -12.13 2.53 20.77
N GLY A 203 -11.84 3.16 19.60
CA GLY A 203 -10.51 3.58 19.20
C GLY A 203 -10.14 4.99 19.66
N ASN A 204 -8.85 5.24 19.76
CA ASN A 204 -8.28 6.54 20.06
C ASN A 204 -7.87 7.27 18.77
N PRO A 205 -8.57 8.33 18.35
CA PRO A 205 -8.23 9.07 17.12
C PRO A 205 -6.87 9.80 17.18
N ASP A 206 -6.31 10.02 18.36
CA ASP A 206 -4.99 10.65 18.54
C ASP A 206 -3.83 9.64 18.53
N LEU A 207 -4.12 8.34 18.49
CA LEU A 207 -3.14 7.25 18.42
C LEU A 207 -3.30 6.48 17.09
N VAL A 208 -3.12 7.16 15.96
CA VAL A 208 -3.25 6.57 14.62
C VAL A 208 -1.87 6.28 14.03
N THR A 209 -1.58 5.00 13.84
CA THR A 209 -0.50 4.53 12.97
C THR A 209 -1.08 4.25 11.60
N ALA A 210 -0.52 4.85 10.55
CA ALA A 210 -0.84 4.45 9.19
C ALA A 210 0.21 3.49 8.65
N GLY A 211 -0.20 2.48 7.88
CA GLY A 211 0.71 1.48 7.34
C GLY A 211 0.26 0.95 5.99
N GLY A 212 1.18 0.27 5.31
CA GLY A 212 0.86 -0.41 4.07
C GLY A 212 2.01 -1.18 3.46
N LEU A 213 1.66 -2.25 2.76
CA LEU A 213 2.61 -3.08 2.02
C LEU A 213 2.64 -2.67 0.55
N SER A 214 3.84 -2.62 -0.05
CA SER A 214 3.97 -2.42 -1.50
C SER A 214 3.30 -1.10 -1.94
N ALA A 215 2.36 -1.14 -2.90
CA ALA A 215 1.59 0.04 -3.28
C ALA A 215 0.82 0.70 -2.10
N GLY A 216 0.58 -0.02 -1.01
CA GLY A 216 0.05 0.56 0.24
C GLY A 216 1.09 1.45 0.94
N GLY A 217 2.37 1.04 0.97
CA GLY A 217 3.49 1.86 1.43
C GLY A 217 3.71 3.08 0.53
N TYR A 218 3.64 2.88 -0.79
CA TYR A 218 3.65 3.98 -1.77
C TYR A 218 2.54 4.99 -1.49
N SER A 219 1.31 4.52 -1.29
CA SER A 219 0.16 5.36 -0.94
C SER A 219 0.38 6.10 0.38
N LEU A 220 0.88 5.41 1.40
CA LEU A 220 1.18 5.99 2.70
C LEU A 220 2.16 7.16 2.60
N PHE A 221 3.20 7.05 1.76
CA PHE A 221 4.13 8.15 1.53
C PHE A 221 3.39 9.41 1.08
N PHE A 222 2.44 9.30 0.13
CA PHE A 222 1.70 10.45 -0.37
C PHE A 222 0.63 10.95 0.62
N GLN A 223 0.04 10.07 1.44
CA GLN A 223 -0.83 10.50 2.55
C GLN A 223 -0.05 11.30 3.59
N LEU A 224 1.16 10.86 3.92
CA LEU A 224 2.05 11.59 4.83
C LEU A 224 2.52 12.91 4.20
N ALA A 225 2.94 12.91 2.94
CA ALA A 225 3.31 14.12 2.20
C ALA A 225 2.14 15.11 2.14
N TYR A 226 0.91 14.65 1.89
CA TYR A 226 -0.28 15.51 1.94
C TYR A 226 -0.37 16.27 3.26
N GLU A 227 -0.26 15.58 4.41
CA GLU A 227 -0.29 16.23 5.71
C GLU A 227 0.89 17.19 5.95
N LEU A 228 2.07 16.88 5.41
CA LEU A 228 3.25 17.76 5.54
C LEU A 228 3.13 19.06 4.74
N TYR A 229 2.41 19.02 3.63
CA TYR A 229 2.26 20.17 2.72
C TYR A 229 0.94 20.93 2.90
N HIS A 230 0.01 20.35 3.67
CA HIS A 230 -1.25 20.99 4.09
C HIS A 230 -1.33 21.06 5.63
N PRO A 231 -0.46 21.89 6.28
CA PRO A 231 -0.41 21.96 7.74
C PRO A 231 -1.70 22.54 8.37
N GLU A 232 -2.53 23.20 7.57
CA GLU A 232 -3.87 23.68 7.94
C GLU A 232 -4.89 22.56 8.07
N GLU A 233 -4.66 21.42 7.41
CA GLU A 233 -5.51 20.25 7.46
C GLU A 233 -5.25 19.41 8.72
N LYS A 234 -6.19 18.53 9.02
CA LYS A 234 -6.05 17.67 10.21
C LYS A 234 -4.85 16.73 10.09
N GLN A 235 -3.96 16.81 11.07
CA GLN A 235 -2.76 15.99 11.19
C GLN A 235 -3.10 14.69 11.93
N ILE A 236 -3.40 13.61 11.20
CA ILE A 236 -3.91 12.34 11.75
C ILE A 236 -2.78 11.34 11.99
N ILE A 237 -1.86 11.18 11.02
CA ILE A 237 -0.80 10.17 11.05
C ILE A 237 0.24 10.54 12.12
N LYS A 238 0.39 9.68 13.15
CA LYS A 238 1.37 9.84 14.24
C LYS A 238 2.57 8.91 14.07
N GLN A 239 2.36 7.75 13.48
CA GLN A 239 3.39 6.77 13.15
C GLN A 239 3.15 6.22 11.76
N ALA A 240 4.22 5.79 11.06
CA ALA A 240 4.13 5.27 9.72
C ALA A 240 4.87 3.93 9.59
N VAL A 241 4.21 2.92 9.01
CA VAL A 241 4.74 1.58 8.76
C VAL A 241 4.82 1.33 7.26
N PHE A 242 6.02 1.42 6.71
CA PHE A 242 6.31 1.17 5.30
C PHE A 242 6.82 -0.26 5.12
N GLN A 243 6.05 -1.09 4.45
CA GLN A 243 6.42 -2.46 4.17
C GLN A 243 6.70 -2.62 2.68
N SER A 244 7.98 -2.83 2.35
CA SER A 244 8.45 -3.07 0.98
C SER A 244 7.99 -2.02 -0.04
N ASN A 245 8.02 -0.74 0.31
CA ASN A 245 7.90 0.36 -0.66
C ASN A 245 8.16 1.73 -0.03
N LEU A 246 8.92 2.55 -0.77
CA LEU A 246 9.06 3.99 -0.60
C LEU A 246 9.22 4.70 -1.96
N VAL A 247 9.29 6.01 -1.94
CA VAL A 247 9.31 6.85 -3.15
C VAL A 247 10.66 7.54 -3.30
N TYR A 248 11.29 7.42 -4.47
CA TYR A 248 12.51 8.16 -4.83
C TYR A 248 12.38 8.94 -6.14
N CYS A 249 11.20 8.87 -6.79
CA CYS A 249 10.89 9.66 -7.98
C CYS A 249 9.67 10.53 -7.74
N GLN A 250 9.75 11.78 -8.20
CA GLN A 250 8.56 12.60 -8.37
C GLN A 250 7.62 11.89 -9.35
N PRO A 251 6.34 11.71 -9.03
CA PRO A 251 5.37 11.17 -9.99
C PRO A 251 5.33 11.99 -11.27
N LYS A 252 4.96 11.36 -12.38
CA LYS A 252 4.71 12.04 -13.65
C LYS A 252 3.74 13.20 -13.47
N THR A 253 3.90 14.24 -14.27
CA THR A 253 2.91 15.30 -14.37
C THR A 253 1.67 14.81 -15.14
N ILE A 254 0.57 15.55 -15.05
CA ILE A 254 -0.63 15.25 -15.84
C ILE A 254 -0.34 15.36 -17.34
N GLU A 255 0.52 16.30 -17.74
CA GLU A 255 0.96 16.44 -19.14
C GLU A 255 1.73 15.19 -19.62
N GLU A 256 2.63 14.63 -18.81
CA GLU A 256 3.36 13.40 -19.12
C GLU A 256 2.45 12.17 -19.23
N THR A 257 1.28 12.19 -18.59
CA THR A 257 0.30 11.09 -18.67
C THR A 257 -0.80 11.31 -19.71
N GLN A 258 -0.85 12.47 -20.37
CA GLN A 258 -1.86 12.75 -21.40
C GLN A 258 -1.86 11.72 -22.53
N SER A 259 -0.68 11.24 -22.93
CA SER A 259 -0.54 10.20 -23.96
C SER A 259 -1.29 8.90 -23.63
N GLN A 260 -1.40 8.55 -22.35
CA GLN A 260 -2.18 7.37 -21.90
C GLN A 260 -3.69 7.59 -22.13
N PHE A 261 -4.21 8.77 -21.81
CA PHE A 261 -5.59 9.14 -22.10
C PHE A 261 -5.88 9.19 -23.60
N ASP A 262 -4.96 9.74 -24.39
CA ASP A 262 -5.08 9.81 -25.84
C ASP A 262 -5.07 8.41 -26.48
N GLU A 263 -4.21 7.49 -26.00
CA GLU A 263 -4.21 6.10 -26.44
C GLU A 263 -5.57 5.41 -26.15
N ILE A 264 -6.15 5.62 -24.96
CA ILE A 264 -7.47 5.10 -24.61
C ILE A 264 -8.52 5.58 -25.60
N CYS A 265 -8.59 6.90 -25.85
CA CYS A 265 -9.55 7.48 -26.76
C CYS A 265 -9.37 6.99 -28.21
N ALA A 266 -8.11 6.90 -28.68
CA ALA A 266 -7.79 6.43 -30.03
C ALA A 266 -8.21 4.96 -30.22
N LYS A 267 -7.91 4.07 -29.27
CA LYS A 267 -8.30 2.65 -29.34
C LYS A 267 -9.80 2.45 -29.29
N LEU A 268 -10.53 3.32 -28.58
CA LEU A 268 -11.99 3.28 -28.51
C LEU A 268 -12.68 4.04 -29.67
N GLY A 269 -11.92 4.71 -30.53
CA GLY A 269 -12.44 5.53 -31.61
C GLY A 269 -13.20 6.78 -31.12
N TYR A 270 -12.86 7.29 -29.94
CA TYR A 270 -13.53 8.45 -29.34
C TYR A 270 -12.93 9.74 -29.90
N THR A 271 -13.77 10.48 -30.60
CA THR A 271 -13.47 11.81 -31.17
C THR A 271 -14.40 12.85 -30.56
N GLY A 272 -14.09 14.13 -30.73
CA GLY A 272 -14.90 15.22 -30.22
C GLY A 272 -14.21 15.98 -29.08
N THR A 273 -15.00 16.74 -28.33
CA THR A 273 -14.53 17.53 -27.17
C THR A 273 -14.12 16.63 -25.99
N GLY A 274 -13.37 17.19 -25.05
CA GLY A 274 -12.98 16.51 -23.81
C GLY A 274 -14.20 16.00 -23.04
N ALA A 275 -15.22 16.83 -22.87
CA ALA A 275 -16.46 16.47 -22.20
C ALA A 275 -17.18 15.29 -22.88
N GLU A 276 -17.22 15.25 -24.23
CA GLU A 276 -17.82 14.15 -24.99
C GLU A 276 -17.02 12.84 -24.82
N LYS A 277 -15.69 12.91 -24.80
CA LYS A 277 -14.82 11.75 -24.54
C LYS A 277 -15.06 11.19 -23.13
N LEU A 278 -15.08 12.05 -22.12
CA LEU A 278 -15.32 11.65 -20.72
C LEU A 278 -16.73 11.07 -20.52
N ALA A 279 -17.76 11.65 -21.15
CA ALA A 279 -19.11 11.10 -21.12
C ALA A 279 -19.15 9.66 -21.65
N LYS A 280 -18.51 9.40 -22.79
CA LYS A 280 -18.42 8.05 -23.38
C LYS A 280 -17.64 7.07 -22.48
N LEU A 281 -16.55 7.50 -21.84
CA LEU A 281 -15.82 6.67 -20.90
C LEU A 281 -16.66 6.29 -19.68
N ARG A 282 -17.56 7.16 -19.22
CA ARG A 282 -18.51 6.90 -18.14
C ARG A 282 -19.64 5.94 -18.53
N GLU A 283 -19.93 5.78 -19.81
CA GLU A 283 -20.94 4.84 -20.32
C GLU A 283 -20.40 3.40 -20.45
N LEU A 284 -19.07 3.21 -20.40
CA LEU A 284 -18.46 1.89 -20.53
C LEU A 284 -18.84 0.98 -19.35
N ASP A 285 -19.08 -0.29 -19.64
CA ASP A 285 -19.20 -1.31 -18.60
C ASP A 285 -17.86 -1.49 -17.87
N SER A 286 -17.88 -1.62 -16.55
CA SER A 286 -16.65 -1.79 -15.76
C SER A 286 -15.90 -3.07 -16.12
N SER A 287 -16.62 -4.14 -16.50
CA SER A 287 -16.01 -5.40 -16.94
C SER A 287 -15.30 -5.26 -18.29
N PHE A 288 -15.79 -4.38 -19.16
CA PHE A 288 -15.10 -4.03 -20.40
C PHE A 288 -13.78 -3.30 -20.11
N ILE A 289 -13.80 -2.34 -19.17
CA ILE A 289 -12.59 -1.60 -18.77
C ILE A 289 -11.55 -2.54 -18.15
N GLU A 290 -11.96 -3.51 -17.31
CA GLU A 290 -11.07 -4.53 -16.77
C GLU A 290 -10.29 -5.28 -17.87
N ASP A 291 -10.98 -5.69 -18.94
CA ASP A 291 -10.39 -6.44 -20.05
C ASP A 291 -9.63 -5.52 -21.03
N PHE A 292 -9.96 -4.23 -21.08
CA PHE A 292 -9.33 -3.25 -21.96
C PHE A 292 -7.97 -2.75 -21.44
N ILE A 293 -7.82 -2.52 -20.12
CA ILE A 293 -6.59 -2.00 -19.52
C ILE A 293 -5.34 -2.75 -19.97
N PRO A 294 -5.27 -4.10 -19.98
CA PRO A 294 -4.07 -4.82 -20.41
C PRO A 294 -3.71 -4.66 -21.89
N THR A 295 -4.58 -4.09 -22.70
CA THR A 295 -4.32 -3.83 -24.12
C THR A 295 -3.55 -2.55 -24.39
N LEU A 296 -3.44 -1.66 -23.37
CA LEU A 296 -2.73 -0.39 -23.46
C LEU A 296 -1.21 -0.60 -23.43
N SER A 297 -0.47 0.25 -24.12
CA SER A 297 0.98 0.32 -24.03
C SER A 297 1.43 0.81 -22.65
N MET A 298 0.78 1.90 -22.18
CA MET A 298 0.89 2.40 -20.83
C MET A 298 -0.28 1.86 -19.99
N HIS A 299 -0.18 0.60 -19.57
CA HIS A 299 -1.27 -0.12 -18.87
C HIS A 299 -1.26 0.07 -17.35
N THR A 300 -0.25 0.75 -16.79
CA THR A 300 -0.11 0.96 -15.35
C THR A 300 -0.51 2.38 -14.98
N PHE A 301 -1.64 2.52 -14.30
CA PHE A 301 -2.15 3.81 -13.81
C PHE A 301 -1.56 4.09 -12.43
N ARG A 302 -0.90 5.23 -12.28
CA ARG A 302 -0.19 5.60 -11.06
C ARG A 302 -0.52 7.02 -10.62
N ALA A 303 -0.05 7.39 -9.42
CA ALA A 303 -0.13 8.77 -8.96
C ALA A 303 0.52 9.74 -9.95
N VAL A 304 -0.05 10.95 -10.03
CA VAL A 304 0.48 12.07 -10.80
C VAL A 304 0.75 13.26 -9.90
N THR A 305 1.73 14.08 -10.28
CA THR A 305 1.97 15.39 -9.69
C THR A 305 0.89 16.35 -10.17
N ASP A 306 0.07 16.86 -9.25
CA ASP A 306 -1.10 17.68 -9.54
C ASP A 306 -1.19 18.96 -8.69
N ASP A 307 -0.25 19.18 -7.77
CA ASP A 307 -0.23 20.31 -6.82
C ASP A 307 -1.54 20.47 -6.01
N LYS A 308 -2.33 19.41 -5.94
CA LYS A 308 -3.55 19.31 -5.13
C LYS A 308 -3.40 18.22 -4.08
N PHE A 309 -3.12 17.00 -4.51
CA PHE A 309 -2.81 15.89 -3.62
C PHE A 309 -1.31 15.62 -3.55
N VAL A 310 -0.64 15.57 -4.70
CA VAL A 310 0.79 15.32 -4.83
C VAL A 310 1.49 16.63 -5.18
N PRO A 311 2.21 17.25 -4.22
CA PRO A 311 2.94 18.50 -4.47
C PRO A 311 4.05 18.30 -5.50
N SER A 312 4.27 19.29 -6.37
CA SER A 312 5.48 19.39 -7.17
C SER A 312 6.69 19.64 -6.26
N GLY A 313 7.85 19.15 -6.65
CA GLY A 313 9.09 19.38 -5.90
C GLY A 313 9.30 18.52 -4.66
N LEU A 314 8.51 17.46 -4.41
CA LEU A 314 8.72 16.54 -3.27
C LEU A 314 10.15 16.01 -3.21
N ILE A 315 10.72 15.61 -4.35
CA ILE A 315 12.09 15.06 -4.42
C ILE A 315 13.12 16.17 -4.23
N ALA A 316 12.89 17.36 -4.79
CA ALA A 316 13.76 18.51 -4.56
C ALA A 316 13.76 18.92 -3.07
N ASP A 317 12.61 18.92 -2.42
CA ASP A 317 12.47 19.21 -0.99
C ASP A 317 13.12 18.13 -0.12
N LEU A 318 13.00 16.86 -0.48
CA LEU A 318 13.70 15.78 0.17
C LEU A 318 15.21 15.96 0.06
N HIS A 319 15.70 16.30 -1.14
CA HIS A 319 17.12 16.49 -1.40
C HIS A 319 17.69 17.76 -0.75
N SER A 320 16.92 18.83 -0.61
CA SER A 320 17.32 20.09 0.04
C SER A 320 17.18 20.06 1.58
N GLY A 321 16.45 19.08 2.12
CA GLY A 321 16.14 18.97 3.56
C GLY A 321 14.84 19.67 3.99
N GLU A 322 14.13 20.35 3.10
CA GLU A 322 12.84 20.99 3.44
C GLU A 322 11.78 19.96 3.84
N PHE A 323 11.74 18.81 3.14
CA PHE A 323 10.88 17.68 3.52
C PHE A 323 11.23 17.17 4.93
N THR A 324 12.53 17.04 5.23
CA THR A 324 13.00 16.59 6.55
C THR A 324 12.60 17.55 7.67
N LYS A 325 12.66 18.88 7.44
CA LYS A 325 12.20 19.86 8.42
C LYS A 325 10.72 19.69 8.75
N LYS A 326 9.88 19.46 7.73
CA LYS A 326 8.45 19.18 7.92
C LYS A 326 8.23 17.87 8.70
N MET A 327 9.00 16.81 8.40
CA MET A 327 8.96 15.55 9.12
C MET A 327 9.34 15.70 10.60
N ILE A 328 10.39 16.47 10.91
CA ILE A 328 10.80 16.77 12.29
C ILE A 328 9.71 17.51 13.03
N ALA A 329 9.10 18.53 12.40
CA ALA A 329 8.02 19.31 12.99
C ALA A 329 6.76 18.47 13.27
N LYS A 330 6.47 17.48 12.41
CA LYS A 330 5.35 16.55 12.58
C LYS A 330 5.60 15.47 13.62
N ASP A 331 6.86 15.18 13.92
CA ASP A 331 7.28 14.22 14.95
C ASP A 331 6.80 12.77 14.72
N VAL A 332 6.86 12.28 13.49
CA VAL A 332 6.43 10.92 13.11
C VAL A 332 7.50 9.88 13.45
N LYS A 333 7.14 8.75 14.07
CA LYS A 333 8.01 7.58 14.22
C LYS A 333 7.84 6.65 13.03
N LEU A 334 8.92 6.10 12.48
CA LEU A 334 8.95 5.31 11.25
C LEU A 334 9.35 3.86 11.52
N LEU A 335 8.63 2.93 10.89
CA LEU A 335 9.01 1.54 10.75
C LEU A 335 9.08 1.23 9.26
N ILE A 336 10.25 0.84 8.76
CA ILE A 336 10.54 0.71 7.34
C ILE A 336 11.29 -0.60 7.10
N GLY A 337 10.88 -1.36 6.10
CA GLY A 337 11.69 -2.53 5.74
C GLY A 337 11.12 -3.39 4.61
N GLU A 338 11.77 -4.53 4.41
CA GLU A 338 11.79 -5.26 3.16
C GLU A 338 11.82 -6.77 3.35
N ALA A 339 11.49 -7.51 2.28
CA ALA A 339 11.73 -8.93 2.16
C ALA A 339 13.11 -9.20 1.54
N ASP A 340 13.63 -10.41 1.76
CA ASP A 340 14.99 -10.82 1.36
C ASP A 340 15.19 -10.90 -0.16
N ASN A 341 14.13 -11.19 -0.95
CA ASN A 341 14.20 -11.31 -2.40
C ASN A 341 13.04 -10.56 -3.09
N GLU A 342 13.10 -9.23 -3.04
CA GLU A 342 12.14 -8.37 -3.72
C GLU A 342 12.17 -8.52 -5.25
N PRO A 343 13.36 -8.60 -5.92
CA PRO A 343 13.47 -8.55 -7.38
C PRO A 343 12.70 -9.65 -8.10
N TRP A 344 12.65 -10.84 -7.52
CA TRP A 344 12.04 -11.97 -8.21
C TRP A 344 10.58 -11.70 -8.58
N LYS A 345 9.79 -11.17 -7.66
CA LYS A 345 8.37 -10.88 -7.93
C LYS A 345 8.19 -9.78 -8.97
N TYR A 346 8.98 -8.74 -8.88
CA TYR A 346 8.94 -7.64 -9.86
C TYR A 346 9.33 -8.08 -11.25
N SER A 347 10.28 -9.03 -11.38
CA SER A 347 10.69 -9.58 -12.66
C SER A 347 9.64 -10.44 -13.38
N MET A 348 8.61 -10.91 -12.66
CA MET A 348 7.59 -11.84 -13.18
C MET A 348 6.32 -11.15 -13.68
N LEU A 349 6.22 -9.84 -13.57
CA LEU A 349 5.08 -9.06 -14.03
C LEU A 349 5.52 -8.09 -15.12
N ASN A 350 4.81 -8.10 -16.26
CA ASN A 350 5.13 -7.24 -17.39
C ASN A 350 6.60 -7.37 -17.81
N THR A 351 7.10 -8.61 -17.84
CA THR A 351 8.49 -8.94 -18.18
C THR A 351 8.83 -8.46 -19.59
N PRO A 352 9.86 -7.63 -19.78
CA PRO A 352 10.25 -7.12 -21.08
C PRO A 352 10.80 -8.24 -21.97
N THR A 353 10.60 -8.10 -23.28
CA THR A 353 11.06 -9.06 -24.30
C THR A 353 12.25 -8.53 -25.12
N THR A 354 12.48 -7.22 -25.12
CA THR A 354 13.61 -6.54 -25.75
C THR A 354 14.16 -5.45 -24.82
N LYS A 355 15.34 -4.89 -25.13
CA LYS A 355 15.89 -3.76 -24.38
C LYS A 355 15.05 -2.48 -24.55
N GLU A 356 14.40 -2.29 -25.69
CA GLU A 356 13.44 -1.20 -25.94
C GLU A 356 12.18 -1.40 -25.12
N ASP A 357 11.65 -2.63 -25.08
CA ASP A 357 10.50 -2.97 -24.24
C ASP A 357 10.84 -2.79 -22.75
N LEU A 358 12.07 -3.09 -22.32
CA LEU A 358 12.50 -2.81 -20.95
C LEU A 358 12.36 -1.32 -20.60
N LYS A 359 12.75 -0.41 -21.50
CA LYS A 359 12.58 1.02 -21.28
C LYS A 359 11.11 1.39 -21.11
N LEU A 360 10.24 0.87 -21.98
CA LEU A 360 8.79 1.07 -21.89
C LEU A 360 8.21 0.53 -20.58
N GLN A 361 8.62 -0.67 -20.16
CA GLN A 361 8.15 -1.25 -18.90
C GLN A 361 8.63 -0.43 -17.68
N VAL A 362 9.85 0.08 -17.69
CA VAL A 362 10.37 0.99 -16.65
C VAL A 362 9.61 2.33 -16.67
N GLU A 363 9.25 2.84 -17.86
CA GLU A 363 8.46 4.07 -18.02
C GLU A 363 7.02 3.92 -17.50
N ASN A 364 6.45 2.72 -17.46
CA ASN A 364 5.19 2.48 -16.76
C ASN A 364 5.25 2.85 -15.25
N TYR A 365 6.46 2.86 -14.67
CA TYR A 365 6.68 3.17 -13.25
C TYR A 365 7.18 4.60 -13.00
N TYR A 366 8.04 5.14 -13.89
CA TYR A 366 8.83 6.34 -13.63
C TYR A 366 8.72 7.37 -14.77
N PRO A 367 8.94 8.66 -14.51
CA PRO A 367 9.02 9.68 -15.54
C PRO A 367 10.13 9.41 -16.55
N ALA A 368 9.90 9.72 -17.83
CA ALA A 368 10.85 9.48 -18.93
C ALA A 368 12.25 10.07 -18.65
N LYS A 369 12.33 11.24 -18.00
CA LYS A 369 13.61 11.92 -17.70
C LYS A 369 14.55 11.12 -16.79
N VAL A 370 14.05 10.19 -15.98
CA VAL A 370 14.89 9.37 -15.08
C VAL A 370 15.32 8.04 -15.70
N ILE A 371 14.73 7.61 -16.82
CA ILE A 371 14.97 6.28 -17.39
C ILE A 371 16.44 6.09 -17.76
N GLU A 372 17.01 6.96 -18.60
CA GLU A 372 18.41 6.82 -19.01
C GLU A 372 19.43 6.96 -17.85
N PRO A 373 19.29 7.92 -16.92
CA PRO A 373 20.12 7.92 -15.71
C PRO A 373 20.00 6.65 -14.88
N LEU A 374 18.77 6.15 -14.70
CA LEU A 374 18.51 4.92 -13.95
C LEU A 374 19.16 3.70 -14.61
N LEU A 375 19.02 3.52 -15.94
CA LEU A 375 19.61 2.38 -16.64
C LEU A 375 21.14 2.37 -16.60
N LYS A 376 21.80 3.54 -16.52
CA LYS A 376 23.26 3.64 -16.43
C LYS A 376 23.85 3.01 -15.16
N VAL A 377 23.09 2.98 -14.07
CA VAL A 377 23.57 2.37 -12.81
C VAL A 377 23.45 0.83 -12.80
N TYR A 378 22.93 0.25 -13.90
CA TYR A 378 22.84 -1.20 -14.10
C TYR A 378 23.72 -1.67 -15.27
N PRO A 379 25.06 -1.71 -15.09
CA PRO A 379 25.98 -2.03 -16.18
C PRO A 379 25.80 -3.45 -16.75
N ASP A 380 25.15 -4.34 -16.00
CA ASP A 380 24.86 -5.70 -16.43
C ASP A 380 23.91 -5.74 -17.64
N LEU A 381 23.03 -4.73 -17.81
CA LEU A 381 22.17 -4.57 -18.97
C LEU A 381 22.96 -4.52 -20.30
N TYR A 382 24.20 -4.05 -20.25
CA TYR A 382 25.07 -3.84 -21.43
C TYR A 382 26.10 -4.96 -21.61
N LYS A 383 26.05 -6.02 -20.78
CA LYS A 383 27.00 -7.16 -20.83
C LYS A 383 26.51 -8.33 -21.69
N PHE A 384 25.30 -8.29 -22.22
CA PHE A 384 24.74 -9.33 -23.06
C PHE A 384 24.10 -8.74 -24.32
N GLU A 385 24.18 -9.46 -25.42
CA GLU A 385 23.63 -9.09 -26.71
C GLU A 385 22.30 -9.81 -26.98
N ASP A 386 21.55 -9.35 -27.98
CA ASP A 386 20.21 -9.88 -28.29
C ASP A 386 20.24 -11.34 -28.77
N ASP A 387 21.38 -11.86 -29.24
CA ASP A 387 21.60 -13.24 -29.67
C ASP A 387 22.13 -14.15 -28.52
N ASP A 388 22.28 -13.63 -27.32
CA ASP A 388 22.69 -14.42 -26.15
C ASP A 388 21.62 -15.50 -25.85
N PRO A 389 22.02 -16.79 -25.71
CA PRO A 389 21.06 -17.87 -25.43
C PRO A 389 20.25 -17.66 -24.15
N ASP A 390 20.79 -16.92 -23.18
CA ASP A 390 20.13 -16.60 -21.91
C ASP A 390 19.56 -15.17 -21.88
N PHE A 391 19.42 -14.51 -23.04
CA PHE A 391 19.00 -13.11 -23.16
C PHE A 391 17.74 -12.79 -22.35
N GLN A 392 16.67 -13.58 -22.52
CA GLN A 392 15.39 -13.34 -21.84
C GLN A 392 15.52 -13.42 -20.32
N GLU A 393 16.27 -14.39 -19.82
CA GLU A 393 16.49 -14.55 -18.37
C GLU A 393 17.33 -13.38 -17.81
N LYS A 394 18.39 -12.99 -18.49
CA LYS A 394 19.24 -11.86 -18.09
C LYS A 394 18.45 -10.55 -18.09
N LEU A 395 17.66 -10.31 -19.14
CA LEU A 395 16.81 -9.12 -19.25
C LEU A 395 15.76 -9.08 -18.14
N ARG A 396 15.12 -10.21 -17.85
CA ARG A 396 14.16 -10.38 -16.77
C ARG A 396 14.77 -10.06 -15.41
N LEU A 397 15.96 -10.58 -15.11
CA LEU A 397 16.65 -10.34 -13.84
C LEU A 397 17.01 -8.86 -13.67
N VAL A 398 17.59 -8.24 -14.68
CA VAL A 398 17.92 -6.80 -14.63
C VAL A 398 16.66 -5.94 -14.45
N PHE A 399 15.56 -6.27 -15.13
CA PHE A 399 14.29 -5.59 -14.94
C PHE A 399 13.76 -5.74 -13.50
N GLY A 400 13.90 -6.94 -12.92
CA GLY A 400 13.56 -7.20 -11.53
C GLY A 400 14.37 -6.36 -10.56
N ASP A 401 15.67 -6.26 -10.76
CA ASP A 401 16.58 -5.44 -9.93
C ASP A 401 16.22 -3.95 -10.03
N ILE A 402 16.08 -3.42 -11.24
CA ILE A 402 15.69 -2.02 -11.49
C ILE A 402 14.38 -1.68 -10.75
N THR A 403 13.39 -2.54 -10.88
CA THR A 403 12.08 -2.29 -10.30
C THR A 403 12.09 -2.45 -8.77
N ALA A 404 12.78 -3.47 -8.25
CA ALA A 404 12.91 -3.69 -6.82
C ALA A 404 13.70 -2.57 -6.12
N ASP A 405 14.77 -2.09 -6.73
CA ASP A 405 15.53 -0.94 -6.22
C ASP A 405 14.66 0.30 -6.16
N GLY A 406 13.94 0.57 -7.24
CA GLY A 406 13.09 1.75 -7.33
C GLY A 406 11.85 1.72 -6.45
N GLN A 407 11.31 0.54 -6.17
CA GLN A 407 10.13 0.41 -5.32
C GLN A 407 10.50 0.17 -3.84
N VAL A 408 11.64 -0.46 -3.55
CA VAL A 408 12.00 -0.93 -2.21
C VAL A 408 13.42 -0.55 -1.83
N TYR A 409 14.44 -1.22 -2.40
CA TYR A 409 15.78 -1.20 -1.81
C TYR A 409 16.46 0.17 -1.86
N ALA A 410 16.57 0.77 -3.04
CA ALA A 410 17.23 2.07 -3.18
C ALA A 410 16.33 3.21 -2.69
N SER A 411 15.01 3.12 -2.90
CA SER A 411 14.08 4.14 -2.44
C SER A 411 14.06 4.27 -0.91
N GLU A 412 14.09 3.16 -0.17
CA GLU A 412 14.14 3.18 1.30
C GLU A 412 15.45 3.79 1.80
N ARG A 413 16.58 3.34 1.25
CA ARG A 413 17.91 3.81 1.68
C ARG A 413 18.15 5.27 1.33
N GLY A 414 17.74 5.68 0.14
CA GLY A 414 17.81 7.08 -0.28
C GLY A 414 16.97 7.98 0.61
N PHE A 415 15.72 7.60 0.89
CA PHE A 415 14.83 8.34 1.77
C PHE A 415 15.41 8.49 3.19
N ILE A 416 15.80 7.39 3.82
CA ILE A 416 16.38 7.39 5.18
C ILE A 416 17.67 8.21 5.23
N ASN A 417 18.55 8.05 4.22
CA ASN A 417 19.80 8.80 4.14
C ASN A 417 19.54 10.32 4.07
N GLN A 418 18.58 10.77 3.27
CA GLN A 418 18.24 12.20 3.21
C GLN A 418 17.62 12.70 4.53
N LEU A 419 16.74 11.93 5.17
CA LEU A 419 16.17 12.31 6.46
C LEU A 419 17.27 12.51 7.51
N VAL A 420 18.16 11.54 7.68
CA VAL A 420 19.22 11.60 8.72
C VAL A 420 20.27 12.66 8.39
N LYS A 421 20.64 12.80 7.11
CA LYS A 421 21.55 13.85 6.63
C LYS A 421 21.09 15.26 7.05
N PHE A 422 19.79 15.50 7.10
CA PHE A 422 19.22 16.79 7.50
C PHE A 422 18.67 16.83 8.92
N GLY A 423 19.13 15.89 9.78
CA GLY A 423 18.92 15.94 11.23
C GLY A 423 17.66 15.26 11.75
N TYR A 424 17.02 14.40 10.95
CA TYR A 424 15.93 13.57 11.49
C TYR A 424 16.48 12.58 12.52
N PRO A 425 15.84 12.42 13.70
CA PRO A 425 16.35 11.54 14.75
C PRO A 425 16.36 10.08 14.30
N GLN A 426 17.56 9.48 14.25
CA GLN A 426 17.70 8.11 13.78
C GLN A 426 17.01 7.08 14.69
N GLU A 427 16.89 7.37 15.99
CA GLU A 427 16.21 6.55 16.99
C GLU A 427 14.68 6.46 16.75
N LYS A 428 14.15 7.26 15.83
CA LYS A 428 12.76 7.20 15.37
C LYS A 428 12.58 6.36 14.11
N ILE A 429 13.65 5.77 13.56
CA ILE A 429 13.63 4.97 12.33
C ILE A 429 13.97 3.52 12.66
N TYR A 430 12.97 2.68 12.78
CA TYR A 430 13.13 1.24 12.92
C TYR A 430 13.20 0.62 11.53
N ARG A 431 14.32 -0.05 11.25
CA ARG A 431 14.51 -0.76 9.98
C ARG A 431 14.47 -2.26 10.18
N TYR A 432 13.90 -2.99 9.21
CA TYR A 432 13.86 -4.43 9.26
C TYR A 432 14.10 -5.10 7.89
N ARG A 433 14.49 -6.39 7.94
CA ARG A 433 14.47 -7.34 6.81
C ARG A 433 13.95 -8.70 7.27
N ILE A 434 13.18 -9.37 6.42
CA ILE A 434 12.66 -10.70 6.69
C ILE A 434 13.27 -11.70 5.72
N SER A 435 14.04 -12.66 6.28
CA SER A 435 14.55 -13.84 5.58
C SER A 435 13.88 -15.14 6.04
N TYR A 436 13.02 -15.07 7.08
CA TYR A 436 12.26 -16.20 7.58
C TYR A 436 11.02 -16.47 6.74
N ARG A 437 10.78 -17.73 6.42
CA ARG A 437 9.55 -18.19 5.77
C ARG A 437 9.00 -19.43 6.46
N ALA A 438 7.72 -19.44 6.76
CA ALA A 438 7.04 -20.60 7.29
C ALA A 438 6.95 -21.71 6.24
N ALA A 439 7.02 -22.98 6.67
CA ALA A 439 7.11 -24.14 5.78
C ALA A 439 5.93 -24.29 4.81
N PHE A 440 4.72 -23.84 5.19
CA PHE A 440 3.56 -23.89 4.29
C PHE A 440 3.73 -23.03 3.03
N ASN A 441 4.59 -22.02 3.06
CA ASN A 441 4.90 -21.18 1.90
C ASN A 441 5.63 -21.96 0.80
N ASP A 442 6.27 -23.10 1.13
CA ASP A 442 6.98 -23.94 0.16
C ASP A 442 6.03 -24.60 -0.85
N ALA A 443 4.74 -24.72 -0.52
CA ALA A 443 3.70 -25.16 -1.42
C ALA A 443 3.28 -24.08 -2.46
N ILE A 444 3.63 -22.82 -2.23
CA ILE A 444 3.23 -21.68 -3.06
C ILE A 444 4.41 -21.15 -3.87
N VAL A 445 5.57 -21.01 -3.20
CA VAL A 445 6.79 -20.42 -3.77
C VAL A 445 7.95 -21.37 -3.53
N PRO A 446 8.74 -21.75 -4.57
CA PRO A 446 9.93 -22.56 -4.40
C PRO A 446 10.86 -22.05 -3.32
N LYS A 447 11.44 -22.96 -2.51
CA LYS A 447 12.22 -22.62 -1.33
C LYS A 447 13.49 -21.82 -1.64
N GLU A 448 14.11 -22.11 -2.78
CA GLU A 448 15.30 -21.42 -3.29
C GLU A 448 15.08 -19.94 -3.56
N LEU A 449 13.83 -19.51 -3.76
CA LEU A 449 13.47 -18.11 -3.95
C LEU A 449 13.40 -17.32 -2.65
N LYS A 450 13.63 -17.97 -1.50
CA LYS A 450 13.64 -17.34 -0.17
C LYS A 450 12.32 -16.60 0.11
N VAL A 451 12.38 -15.41 0.72
CA VAL A 451 11.22 -14.56 0.99
C VAL A 451 11.09 -13.51 -0.12
N ILE A 452 10.21 -13.79 -1.07
CA ILE A 452 9.91 -12.85 -2.15
C ILE A 452 8.95 -11.75 -1.67
N HIS A 453 8.85 -10.67 -2.43
CA HIS A 453 7.94 -9.55 -2.16
C HIS A 453 6.53 -9.99 -1.73
N ALA A 454 6.07 -9.53 -0.59
CA ALA A 454 4.78 -9.83 0.04
C ALA A 454 4.58 -11.29 0.52
N LEU A 455 5.59 -12.16 0.50
CA LEU A 455 5.47 -13.48 1.13
C LEU A 455 5.45 -13.38 2.66
N ASP A 456 6.11 -12.36 3.21
CA ASP A 456 6.12 -11.97 4.62
C ASP A 456 4.75 -11.51 5.15
N PHE A 457 3.80 -11.22 4.27
CA PHE A 457 2.47 -10.73 4.66
C PHE A 457 1.73 -11.69 5.59
N THR A 458 2.04 -12.99 5.51
CA THR A 458 1.50 -14.00 6.42
C THR A 458 1.95 -13.83 7.87
N LEU A 459 3.11 -13.17 8.11
CA LEU A 459 3.61 -12.87 9.46
C LEU A 459 2.90 -11.66 10.08
N TRP A 460 2.72 -10.58 9.34
CA TRP A 460 2.37 -9.26 9.86
C TRP A 460 1.02 -9.18 10.59
N PHE A 461 0.04 -9.99 10.15
CA PHE A 461 -1.27 -10.08 10.80
C PHE A 461 -1.46 -11.40 11.53
N TYR A 462 -0.37 -12.12 11.81
CA TYR A 462 -0.37 -13.33 12.60
C TYR A 462 -1.35 -14.39 12.08
N TYR A 463 -1.26 -14.72 10.78
CA TYR A 463 -2.13 -15.72 10.15
C TYR A 463 -1.71 -17.16 10.55
N MET A 464 -2.23 -17.62 11.69
CA MET A 464 -1.72 -18.79 12.43
C MET A 464 -2.24 -20.14 12.00
N LYS A 465 -3.30 -20.20 11.19
CA LYS A 465 -3.95 -21.48 10.81
C LYS A 465 -3.01 -22.53 10.22
N GLN A 466 -1.90 -22.10 9.63
CA GLN A 466 -0.97 -23.00 8.93
C GLN A 466 0.40 -23.09 9.60
N TYR A 467 0.63 -22.35 10.69
CA TYR A 467 1.90 -22.37 11.41
C TYR A 467 1.99 -23.55 12.38
N THR A 468 3.15 -24.20 12.42
CA THR A 468 3.50 -25.13 13.51
C THR A 468 3.70 -24.37 14.83
N GLU A 469 3.79 -25.09 15.95
CA GLU A 469 4.03 -24.47 17.25
C GLU A 469 5.36 -23.70 17.31
N GLU A 470 6.43 -24.23 16.70
CA GLU A 470 7.74 -23.55 16.64
C GLU A 470 7.67 -22.30 15.76
N GLU A 471 7.01 -22.37 14.61
CA GLU A 471 6.83 -21.21 13.73
C GLU A 471 6.00 -20.10 14.41
N ARG A 472 5.01 -20.48 15.23
CA ARG A 472 4.26 -19.50 16.06
C ARG A 472 5.14 -18.78 17.06
N LYS A 473 6.10 -19.47 17.71
CA LYS A 473 7.06 -18.83 18.60
C LYS A 473 7.91 -17.79 17.88
N VAL A 474 8.41 -18.13 16.69
CA VAL A 474 9.17 -17.20 15.86
C VAL A 474 8.33 -16.00 15.45
N ALA A 475 7.12 -16.25 14.93
CA ALA A 475 6.20 -15.18 14.53
C ALA A 475 5.82 -14.28 15.70
N THR A 476 5.55 -14.85 16.89
CA THR A 476 5.26 -14.08 18.10
C THR A 476 6.44 -13.18 18.49
N ALA A 477 7.64 -13.74 18.55
CA ALA A 477 8.84 -12.97 18.89
C ALA A 477 9.09 -11.81 17.91
N TRP A 478 8.83 -12.04 16.60
CA TRP A 478 8.99 -11.03 15.56
C TRP A 478 7.93 -9.93 15.62
N ILE A 479 6.68 -10.29 15.94
CA ILE A 479 5.55 -9.36 15.95
C ILE A 479 5.47 -8.55 17.25
N THR A 480 6.02 -9.03 18.36
CA THR A 480 6.00 -8.29 19.64
C THR A 480 6.52 -6.85 19.50
N PRO A 481 7.65 -6.56 18.85
CA PRO A 481 8.10 -5.19 18.61
C PRO A 481 7.13 -4.34 17.77
N LEU A 482 6.44 -4.93 16.77
CA LEU A 482 5.39 -4.24 16.03
C LEU A 482 4.22 -3.87 16.94
N VAL A 483 3.81 -4.79 17.82
CA VAL A 483 2.74 -4.53 18.81
C VAL A 483 3.11 -3.36 19.71
N ASP A 484 4.34 -3.31 20.20
CA ASP A 484 4.85 -2.22 21.01
C ASP A 484 4.86 -0.89 20.24
N PHE A 485 5.31 -0.92 18.99
CA PHE A 485 5.26 0.23 18.09
C PHE A 485 3.83 0.74 17.90
N LEU A 486 2.89 -0.14 17.53
CA LEU A 486 1.48 0.21 17.33
C LEU A 486 0.78 0.70 18.60
N ASN A 487 1.29 0.33 19.77
CA ASN A 487 0.81 0.80 21.07
C ASN A 487 1.56 2.03 21.59
N PHE A 488 2.34 2.70 20.74
CA PHE A 488 3.03 3.95 21.06
C PHE A 488 3.98 3.86 22.25
N LYS A 489 4.57 2.69 22.50
CA LYS A 489 5.57 2.53 23.55
C LYS A 489 6.83 3.33 23.22
N ASP A 490 7.47 3.88 24.24
CA ASP A 490 8.75 4.58 24.08
C ASP A 490 9.87 3.62 23.75
N ASP A 491 9.93 2.48 24.45
CA ASP A 491 10.87 1.40 24.22
C ASP A 491 10.20 0.27 23.43
N ILE A 492 10.83 -0.12 22.33
CA ILE A 492 10.42 -1.25 21.51
C ILE A 492 11.32 -2.43 21.85
N ASP A 493 10.81 -3.37 22.65
CA ASP A 493 11.58 -4.54 23.05
C ASP A 493 11.88 -5.46 21.86
N GLY A 494 13.13 -5.89 21.72
CA GLY A 494 13.57 -6.80 20.66
C GLY A 494 14.00 -6.15 19.36
N TRP A 495 13.66 -4.88 19.07
CA TRP A 495 14.14 -4.15 17.90
C TRP A 495 14.98 -2.93 18.28
N LYS A 496 16.00 -2.64 17.46
CA LYS A 496 16.92 -1.52 17.67
C LYS A 496 16.80 -0.48 16.56
N ALA A 497 16.99 0.77 16.94
CA ALA A 497 17.03 1.92 16.04
C ALA A 497 18.22 2.85 16.39
N THR A 498 19.36 2.29 16.77
CA THR A 498 20.53 3.05 17.26
C THR A 498 21.49 3.47 16.15
N ASP A 499 21.35 2.88 14.96
CA ASP A 499 22.17 3.16 13.80
C ASP A 499 21.33 2.93 12.53
N TYR A 500 21.10 4.01 11.78
CA TYR A 500 20.25 4.00 10.59
C TYR A 500 20.84 3.20 9.40
N THR A 501 22.14 2.85 9.45
CA THR A 501 22.78 1.98 8.46
C THR A 501 22.65 0.49 8.79
N LYS A 502 22.02 0.16 9.93
CA LYS A 502 21.72 -1.20 10.38
C LYS A 502 20.24 -1.50 10.30
N LEU A 503 19.91 -2.77 10.35
CA LEU A 503 18.51 -3.24 10.36
C LEU A 503 18.32 -4.45 11.28
N ASN A 504 17.11 -4.63 11.75
CA ASN A 504 16.68 -5.80 12.49
C ASN A 504 16.33 -6.91 11.48
N LEU A 505 17.09 -7.98 11.47
CA LEU A 505 16.90 -9.12 10.58
C LEU A 505 16.16 -10.23 11.30
N LEU A 506 15.05 -10.71 10.71
CA LEU A 506 14.53 -12.03 11.04
C LEU A 506 15.25 -13.04 10.13
N THR A 507 16.20 -13.80 10.69
CA THR A 507 17.00 -14.76 9.92
C THR A 507 16.18 -15.93 9.42
N ALA A 508 16.68 -16.69 8.45
CA ALA A 508 16.03 -17.89 7.93
C ALA A 508 15.79 -18.95 9.01
N GLU A 509 16.60 -18.96 10.08
CA GLU A 509 16.49 -19.85 11.24
C GLU A 509 15.52 -19.32 12.32
N GLY A 510 14.87 -18.16 12.10
CA GLY A 510 13.91 -17.57 13.03
C GLY A 510 14.52 -16.80 14.19
N LYS A 511 15.78 -16.34 14.08
CA LYS A 511 16.42 -15.48 15.07
C LYS A 511 16.27 -14.01 14.69
N ILE A 512 16.20 -13.13 15.68
CA ILE A 512 16.22 -11.68 15.49
C ILE A 512 17.64 -11.19 15.75
N GLU A 513 18.26 -10.56 14.74
CA GLU A 513 19.62 -10.04 14.81
C GLU A 513 19.65 -8.58 14.35
N TYR A 514 20.50 -7.75 14.97
CA TYR A 514 20.74 -6.37 14.52
C TYR A 514 22.03 -6.31 13.75
N ILE A 515 21.94 -6.15 12.43
CA ILE A 515 23.05 -6.33 11.50
C ILE A 515 23.36 -5.08 10.68
N GLU A 516 24.58 -5.00 10.13
CA GLU A 516 24.92 -4.04 9.07
C GLU A 516 24.08 -4.32 7.83
N ASP A 517 23.54 -3.26 7.22
CA ASP A 517 22.88 -3.36 5.93
C ASP A 517 23.92 -3.37 4.80
N THR A 518 24.25 -4.54 4.32
CA THR A 518 25.27 -4.72 3.27
C THR A 518 24.91 -4.07 1.93
N TYR A 519 23.64 -3.71 1.73
CA TYR A 519 23.15 -3.03 0.52
C TYR A 519 23.09 -1.50 0.69
N TRP A 520 23.40 -0.98 1.88
CA TRP A 520 23.23 0.44 2.20
C TRP A 520 23.91 1.37 1.20
N ALA A 521 25.23 1.19 1.00
CA ALA A 521 26.01 2.06 0.13
C ALA A 521 25.50 2.03 -1.32
N ARG A 522 25.20 0.84 -1.84
CA ARG A 522 24.69 0.67 -3.21
C ARG A 522 23.30 1.28 -3.38
N GLY A 523 22.40 1.07 -2.44
CA GLY A 523 21.05 1.65 -2.50
C GLY A 523 21.07 3.17 -2.45
N VAL A 524 21.93 3.77 -1.61
CA VAL A 524 22.10 5.24 -1.56
C VAL A 524 22.69 5.76 -2.87
N GLU A 525 23.70 5.09 -3.46
CA GLU A 525 24.29 5.47 -4.75
C GLU A 525 23.22 5.53 -5.86
N ILE A 526 22.39 4.48 -5.98
CA ILE A 526 21.31 4.42 -6.98
C ILE A 526 20.31 5.56 -6.75
N ALA A 527 19.86 5.75 -5.51
CA ALA A 527 18.91 6.79 -5.17
C ALA A 527 19.45 8.20 -5.49
N ASP A 528 20.73 8.45 -5.17
CA ASP A 528 21.38 9.74 -5.43
C ASP A 528 21.43 10.07 -6.95
N GLU A 529 21.73 9.08 -7.80
CA GLU A 529 21.70 9.28 -9.26
C GLU A 529 20.30 9.60 -9.77
N VAL A 530 19.28 8.92 -9.22
CA VAL A 530 17.87 9.19 -9.56
C VAL A 530 17.42 10.56 -9.05
N TYR A 531 17.83 10.98 -7.86
CA TYR A 531 17.54 12.33 -7.34
C TYR A 531 18.17 13.42 -8.21
N LYS A 532 19.46 13.30 -8.55
CA LYS A 532 20.17 14.26 -9.42
C LYS A 532 19.49 14.42 -10.78
N ALA A 533 18.94 13.35 -11.34
CA ALA A 533 18.24 13.40 -12.64
C ALA A 533 16.92 14.17 -12.58
N GLN A 534 16.42 14.49 -11.39
CA GLN A 534 15.14 15.17 -11.18
C GLN A 534 15.30 16.64 -10.75
N LEU A 535 16.52 17.02 -10.37
CA LEU A 535 16.86 18.39 -9.96
C LEU A 535 17.27 19.23 -11.15
#